data_f750d9b90282cd4ddb48d98e23668d8a
#
_entry.id   f750d9b90282cd4ddb48d98e23668d8a
#
_cell.length_a   1.000
_cell.length_b   1.000
_cell.length_c   1.000
_cell.angle_alpha   90.00
_cell.angle_beta   90.00
_cell.angle_gamma   90.00
#
_symmetry.space_group_name_H-M   'P 1'
#
loop_
_entity.id
_entity.type
_entity.pdbx_description
1 polymer ?
#
loop_
_entity_poly.entity_id
_entity_poly.type
_entity_poly.pdbx_seq_one_letter_code
_entity_poly.pdbx_strand_id
1 'polypeptide(L)'
;IKANEKERNFRVFGPDETMSNGLGAVFEVTDRQMMGDGTTKDEFTSPSGRVMEVLSEHQCQGWLEGYLLTGRHGLFNSYEAFIHIVSSMFNQHAKWLNVTARIPWRKPIASLNYLISSHVWRQGHNGFTHQDPGFLDHVYVKKADVVRTYLPPDANSLLAVMDACFRSMHKVNIIVAGKHPMPQWLGIDEAAGHAAKGIGKFEWASNDGGGEPDAVVASAGDVPTLEALAAVSILREHLPDLKVRFVNVMDLMTLRPRKNHPHGLENDEFEA
;
A
#
# COMPACT_ATOMS: atom_id res chain seq x y z
N ILE A 1 2.85 -0.46 16.08
CA ILE A 1 3.72 0.07 17.14
C ILE A 1 3.23 -0.40 18.51
N LYS A 2 1.97 -0.17 18.90
CA LYS A 2 1.43 -0.57 20.20
C LYS A 2 1.48 -2.08 20.41
N ALA A 3 1.01 -2.87 19.45
CA ALA A 3 1.08 -4.34 19.50
C ALA A 3 2.53 -4.90 19.53
N ASN A 4 3.52 -4.09 19.17
CA ASN A 4 4.95 -4.42 19.15
C ASN A 4 5.74 -3.77 20.29
N GLU A 5 5.09 -3.40 21.37
CA GLU A 5 5.74 -2.68 22.48
C GLU A 5 6.72 -3.56 23.26
N LYS A 6 6.41 -4.83 23.41
CA LYS A 6 7.26 -5.81 24.08
C LYS A 6 8.53 -6.14 23.27
N GLU A 7 8.36 -6.49 22.01
CA GLU A 7 9.47 -6.92 21.14
C GLU A 7 10.28 -5.75 20.59
N ARG A 8 9.67 -4.59 20.41
CA ARG A 8 10.27 -3.35 19.90
C ARG A 8 11.08 -3.53 18.61
N ASN A 9 10.67 -4.47 17.76
CA ASN A 9 11.35 -4.82 16.53
C ASN A 9 10.65 -4.28 15.27
N PHE A 10 9.77 -3.28 15.43
CA PHE A 10 9.11 -2.55 14.36
C PHE A 10 9.39 -1.05 14.45
N ARG A 11 9.78 -0.44 13.32
CA ARG A 11 10.03 1.00 13.21
C ARG A 11 9.32 1.61 12.02
N VAL A 12 9.01 2.90 12.13
CA VAL A 12 8.51 3.74 11.04
C VAL A 12 9.65 4.62 10.56
N PHE A 13 9.78 4.76 9.24
CA PHE A 13 10.78 5.58 8.57
C PHE A 13 10.07 6.57 7.65
N GLY A 14 10.51 7.81 7.61
CA GLY A 14 9.93 8.82 6.75
C GLY A 14 10.76 10.10 6.70
N PRO A 15 10.70 10.84 5.58
CA PRO A 15 11.41 12.10 5.44
C PRO A 15 10.58 13.27 6.04
N ASP A 16 10.44 13.33 7.36
CA ASP A 16 9.66 14.36 8.07
C ASP A 16 8.16 14.40 7.71
N GLU A 17 7.59 13.28 7.34
CA GLU A 17 6.22 13.21 6.80
C GLU A 17 5.27 12.33 7.63
N THR A 18 5.68 11.80 8.77
CA THR A 18 4.87 10.85 9.57
C THR A 18 3.53 11.45 9.97
N MET A 19 3.50 12.68 10.47
CA MET A 19 2.26 13.38 10.85
C MET A 19 1.38 13.66 9.63
N SER A 20 1.95 14.21 8.57
CA SER A 20 1.23 14.61 7.36
C SER A 20 0.77 13.45 6.48
N ASN A 21 1.36 12.26 6.68
CA ASN A 21 0.87 11.00 6.08
C ASN A 21 -0.29 10.34 6.85
N GLY A 22 -0.85 11.03 7.85
CA GLY A 22 -1.96 10.49 8.65
C GLY A 22 -1.52 9.49 9.72
N LEU A 23 -0.22 9.36 9.99
CA LEU A 23 0.33 8.42 10.97
C LEU A 23 0.57 9.05 12.35
N GLY A 24 0.01 10.22 12.63
CA GLY A 24 0.21 10.96 13.89
C GLY A 24 -0.07 10.17 15.16
N ALA A 25 -1.03 9.24 15.13
CA ALA A 25 -1.34 8.37 16.26
C ALA A 25 -0.16 7.49 16.72
N VAL A 26 0.89 7.34 15.91
CA VAL A 26 2.11 6.64 16.33
C VAL A 26 2.81 7.34 17.50
N PHE A 27 2.69 8.65 17.59
CA PHE A 27 3.28 9.48 18.64
C PHE A 27 2.53 9.41 19.98
N GLU A 28 1.37 8.76 20.05
CA GLU A 28 0.72 8.39 21.31
C GLU A 28 1.44 7.22 22.01
N VAL A 29 2.31 6.50 21.30
CA VAL A 29 2.95 5.27 21.78
C VAL A 29 4.49 5.36 21.80
N THR A 30 5.07 6.15 20.91
CA THR A 30 6.52 6.27 20.76
C THR A 30 6.89 7.64 20.21
N ASP A 31 8.16 7.97 20.29
CA ASP A 31 8.70 9.23 19.79
C ASP A 31 9.54 9.05 18.53
N ARG A 32 9.96 10.17 17.94
CA ARG A 32 11.07 10.23 16.98
C ARG A 32 12.37 9.85 17.69
N GLN A 33 13.18 9.03 17.06
CA GLN A 33 14.51 8.73 17.60
C GLN A 33 15.45 9.90 17.33
N MET A 34 15.98 10.48 18.39
CA MET A 34 17.00 11.52 18.33
C MET A 34 18.27 11.05 19.01
N MET A 35 19.41 11.11 18.31
CA MET A 35 20.71 10.64 18.79
C MET A 35 21.53 11.72 19.50
N GLY A 36 21.09 12.97 19.44
CA GLY A 36 21.74 14.12 20.10
C GLY A 36 21.08 14.51 21.41
N ASP A 37 21.65 15.52 22.06
CA ASP A 37 21.05 16.19 23.22
C ASP A 37 19.79 16.91 22.70
N GLY A 38 18.62 16.30 22.90
CA GLY A 38 17.34 16.86 22.47
C GLY A 38 17.16 18.26 23.07
N THR A 39 16.71 19.20 22.25
CA THR A 39 16.34 20.52 22.76
C THR A 39 14.93 20.42 23.35
N THR A 40 14.62 21.26 24.34
CA THR A 40 13.28 21.33 24.93
C THR A 40 12.18 21.81 23.95
N LYS A 41 12.56 22.12 22.72
CA LYS A 41 11.68 22.57 21.64
C LYS A 41 11.27 21.48 20.66
N ASP A 42 11.95 20.33 20.69
CA ASP A 42 11.66 19.23 19.78
C ASP A 42 10.53 18.36 20.35
N GLU A 43 9.39 18.37 19.68
CA GLU A 43 8.23 17.59 20.08
C GLU A 43 8.40 16.10 19.73
N PHE A 44 7.91 15.22 20.60
CA PHE A 44 7.93 13.77 20.40
C PHE A 44 9.31 13.21 20.06
N THR A 45 10.36 13.60 20.81
CA THR A 45 11.72 13.09 20.60
C THR A 45 12.25 12.35 21.82
N SER A 46 12.91 11.22 21.59
CA SER A 46 13.63 10.47 22.62
C SER A 46 14.73 9.60 22.03
N PRO A 47 15.79 9.26 22.80
CA PRO A 47 16.82 8.32 22.34
C PRO A 47 16.31 6.93 22.04
N SER A 48 15.16 6.56 22.60
CA SER A 48 14.53 5.24 22.42
C SER A 48 13.33 5.25 21.46
N GLY A 49 13.09 6.36 20.76
CA GLY A 49 12.01 6.48 19.79
C GLY A 49 12.07 5.43 18.68
N ARG A 50 10.92 5.13 18.08
CA ARG A 50 10.79 4.13 17.00
C ARG A 50 10.34 4.75 15.69
N VAL A 51 10.26 6.06 15.60
CA VAL A 51 10.05 6.81 14.36
C VAL A 51 11.39 7.41 13.96
N MET A 52 11.84 7.06 12.75
CA MET A 52 13.12 7.51 12.18
C MET A 52 12.80 8.53 11.09
N GLU A 53 12.97 9.82 11.41
CA GLU A 53 12.74 10.90 10.44
C GLU A 53 14.05 11.59 10.06
N VAL A 54 14.25 11.74 8.76
CA VAL A 54 15.35 12.50 8.16
C VAL A 54 14.96 12.94 6.75
N LEU A 55 15.19 14.19 6.40
CA LEU A 55 14.91 14.75 5.08
C LEU A 55 15.80 14.14 3.98
N SER A 56 15.71 12.83 3.85
CA SER A 56 16.42 12.05 2.85
C SER A 56 15.75 10.69 2.68
N GLU A 57 15.03 10.50 1.61
CA GLU A 57 14.37 9.24 1.25
C GLU A 57 15.39 8.11 1.07
N HIS A 58 16.56 8.41 0.49
CA HIS A 58 17.66 7.45 0.37
C HIS A 58 18.10 6.92 1.73
N GLN A 59 18.24 7.80 2.72
CA GLN A 59 18.66 7.41 4.05
C GLN A 59 17.57 6.63 4.78
N CYS A 60 16.31 7.05 4.66
CA CYS A 60 15.17 6.33 5.21
C CYS A 60 15.12 4.90 4.67
N GLN A 61 15.25 4.71 3.36
CA GLN A 61 15.28 3.39 2.75
C GLN A 61 16.50 2.59 3.18
N GLY A 62 17.69 3.17 3.16
CA GLY A 62 18.92 2.48 3.56
C GLY A 62 18.86 1.99 5.01
N TRP A 63 18.33 2.80 5.92
CA TRP A 63 18.10 2.41 7.30
C TRP A 63 17.09 1.27 7.41
N LEU A 64 15.96 1.37 6.70
CA LEU A 64 14.95 0.30 6.72
C LEU A 64 15.51 -1.00 6.15
N GLU A 65 16.20 -0.97 5.01
CA GLU A 65 16.83 -2.16 4.43
C GLU A 65 17.78 -2.83 5.42
N GLY A 66 18.69 -2.06 6.04
CA GLY A 66 19.58 -2.57 7.09
C GLY A 66 18.83 -3.14 8.28
N TYR A 67 17.73 -2.50 8.68
CA TYR A 67 16.89 -2.96 9.80
C TYR A 67 16.19 -4.30 9.50
N LEU A 68 15.66 -4.47 8.28
CA LEU A 68 15.05 -5.71 7.81
C LEU A 68 16.04 -6.88 7.79
N LEU A 69 17.31 -6.61 7.40
CA LEU A 69 18.38 -7.61 7.38
C LEU A 69 18.71 -8.17 8.75
N THR A 70 18.40 -7.45 9.81
CA THR A 70 18.58 -7.90 11.20
C THR A 70 17.40 -8.72 11.73
N GLY A 71 16.44 -9.10 10.88
CA GLY A 71 15.24 -9.86 11.26
C GLY A 71 14.14 -9.01 11.90
N ARG A 72 14.19 -7.70 11.69
CA ARG A 72 13.21 -6.74 12.21
C ARG A 72 12.25 -6.32 11.09
N HIS A 73 11.23 -5.54 11.44
CA HIS A 73 10.16 -5.10 10.53
C HIS A 73 10.03 -3.58 10.52
N GLY A 74 9.49 -3.04 9.44
CA GLY A 74 9.28 -1.60 9.36
C GLY A 74 8.39 -1.16 8.22
N LEU A 75 8.13 0.13 8.22
CA LEU A 75 7.33 0.84 7.24
C LEU A 75 8.07 2.10 6.82
N PHE A 76 8.17 2.34 5.53
CA PHE A 76 8.62 3.61 4.98
C PHE A 76 7.43 4.37 4.43
N ASN A 77 7.13 5.53 4.97
CA ASN A 77 6.07 6.42 4.50
C ASN A 77 6.65 7.60 3.73
N SER A 78 6.06 7.94 2.59
CA SER A 78 6.47 9.06 1.75
C SER A 78 5.32 9.56 0.88
N TYR A 79 5.47 10.76 0.32
CA TYR A 79 4.58 11.24 -0.73
C TYR A 79 4.91 10.60 -2.08
N GLU A 80 3.89 10.50 -2.92
CA GLU A 80 4.00 9.84 -4.22
C GLU A 80 5.11 10.44 -5.10
N ALA A 81 5.23 11.75 -5.16
CA ALA A 81 6.26 12.41 -5.98
C ALA A 81 7.68 12.16 -5.49
N PHE A 82 7.88 12.04 -4.17
CA PHE A 82 9.23 11.93 -3.60
C PHE A 82 9.76 10.51 -3.54
N ILE A 83 8.89 9.52 -3.52
CA ILE A 83 9.32 8.12 -3.52
C ILE A 83 10.14 7.75 -4.76
N HIS A 84 10.03 8.50 -5.85
CA HIS A 84 10.88 8.35 -7.03
C HIS A 84 12.37 8.44 -6.74
N ILE A 85 12.75 9.22 -5.73
CA ILE A 85 14.15 9.40 -5.31
C ILE A 85 14.81 8.04 -5.02
N VAL A 86 14.07 7.05 -4.54
CA VAL A 86 14.59 5.73 -4.19
C VAL A 86 14.40 4.65 -5.27
N SER A 87 13.99 5.02 -6.48
CA SER A 87 13.69 4.05 -7.56
C SER A 87 14.86 3.08 -7.84
N SER A 88 16.10 3.55 -7.83
CA SER A 88 17.26 2.69 -8.06
C SER A 88 17.56 1.79 -6.87
N MET A 89 17.38 2.27 -5.64
CA MET A 89 17.52 1.46 -4.41
C MET A 89 16.43 0.38 -4.36
N PHE A 90 15.19 0.73 -4.67
CA PHE A 90 14.11 -0.23 -4.83
C PHE A 90 14.47 -1.35 -5.80
N ASN A 91 15.00 -1.01 -6.98
CA ASN A 91 15.42 -2.00 -7.97
C ASN A 91 16.50 -2.95 -7.43
N GLN A 92 17.48 -2.42 -6.74
CA GLN A 92 18.56 -3.23 -6.15
C GLN A 92 18.00 -4.15 -5.05
N HIS A 93 17.13 -3.62 -4.18
CA HIS A 93 16.53 -4.40 -3.11
C HIS A 93 15.64 -5.54 -3.66
N ALA A 94 14.77 -5.26 -4.63
CA ALA A 94 13.92 -6.27 -5.25
C ALA A 94 14.75 -7.36 -5.96
N LYS A 95 15.80 -6.98 -6.70
CA LYS A 95 16.71 -7.93 -7.32
C LYS A 95 17.42 -8.79 -6.29
N TRP A 96 17.90 -8.18 -5.23
CA TRP A 96 18.59 -8.86 -4.15
C TRP A 96 17.66 -9.83 -3.41
N LEU A 97 16.41 -9.46 -3.09
CA LEU A 97 15.42 -10.36 -2.50
C LEU A 97 15.18 -11.58 -3.38
N ASN A 98 15.02 -11.39 -4.71
CA ASN A 98 14.82 -12.50 -5.65
C ASN A 98 16.00 -13.49 -5.65
N VAL A 99 17.23 -13.00 -5.50
CA VAL A 99 18.43 -13.86 -5.43
C VAL A 99 18.50 -14.56 -4.07
N THR A 100 18.33 -13.83 -2.98
CA THR A 100 18.49 -14.37 -1.61
C THR A 100 17.41 -15.38 -1.23
N ALA A 101 16.21 -15.26 -1.77
CA ALA A 101 15.13 -16.24 -1.57
C ALA A 101 15.49 -17.66 -2.07
N ARG A 102 16.47 -17.77 -2.97
CA ARG A 102 16.94 -19.05 -3.54
C ARG A 102 18.13 -19.65 -2.78
N ILE A 103 18.63 -18.98 -1.75
CA ILE A 103 19.78 -19.44 -0.98
C ILE A 103 19.29 -20.30 0.21
N PRO A 104 19.52 -21.63 0.20
CA PRO A 104 18.86 -22.57 1.15
C PRO A 104 19.19 -22.31 2.62
N TRP A 105 20.37 -21.80 2.93
CA TRP A 105 20.81 -21.55 4.31
C TRP A 105 20.38 -20.19 4.85
N ARG A 106 19.84 -19.31 4.00
CA ARG A 106 19.45 -17.95 4.40
C ARG A 106 18.02 -17.95 4.97
N LYS A 107 17.87 -17.37 6.16
CA LYS A 107 16.55 -17.17 6.74
C LYS A 107 15.71 -16.19 5.92
N PRO A 108 14.39 -16.35 5.90
CA PRO A 108 13.48 -15.37 5.30
C PRO A 108 13.73 -13.95 5.86
N ILE A 109 13.62 -12.95 4.98
CA ILE A 109 13.80 -11.55 5.31
C ILE A 109 12.43 -10.88 5.32
N ALA A 110 12.15 -10.06 6.33
CA ALA A 110 10.93 -9.29 6.41
C ALA A 110 10.77 -8.39 5.18
N SER A 111 9.53 -8.24 4.71
CA SER A 111 9.25 -7.46 3.51
C SER A 111 9.53 -5.97 3.72
N LEU A 112 9.99 -5.32 2.66
CA LEU A 112 10.10 -3.87 2.58
C LEU A 112 8.71 -3.31 2.26
N ASN A 113 8.18 -2.47 3.15
CA ASN A 113 6.84 -1.92 3.03
C ASN A 113 6.90 -0.42 2.82
N TYR A 114 6.30 0.07 1.72
CA TYR A 114 6.07 1.48 1.47
C TYR A 114 4.60 1.82 1.71
N LEU A 115 4.37 2.94 2.39
CA LEU A 115 3.07 3.62 2.39
C LEU A 115 3.22 4.93 1.62
N ILE A 116 2.56 5.01 0.49
CA ILE A 116 2.60 6.17 -0.40
C ILE A 116 1.31 6.95 -0.26
N SER A 117 1.43 8.21 0.09
CA SER A 117 0.30 9.12 0.21
C SER A 117 0.43 10.31 -0.74
N SER A 118 -0.50 11.25 -0.67
CA SER A 118 -0.56 12.41 -1.60
C SER A 118 -0.58 11.97 -3.07
N HIS A 119 -1.36 10.93 -3.36
CA HIS A 119 -1.46 10.33 -4.69
C HIS A 119 -2.16 11.26 -5.70
N VAL A 120 -1.92 11.01 -6.99
CA VAL A 120 -2.36 11.86 -8.11
C VAL A 120 -3.86 12.06 -8.22
N TRP A 121 -4.68 11.11 -7.75
CA TRP A 121 -6.15 11.19 -7.87
C TRP A 121 -6.78 12.30 -7.04
N ARG A 122 -6.11 12.79 -6.02
CA ARG A 122 -6.61 13.86 -5.17
C ARG A 122 -5.50 14.76 -4.71
N GLN A 123 -5.43 15.96 -5.26
CA GLN A 123 -4.50 16.97 -4.78
C GLN A 123 -4.86 17.37 -3.34
N GLY A 124 -3.92 17.15 -2.43
CA GLY A 124 -3.98 17.65 -1.07
C GLY A 124 -3.55 19.10 -0.98
N HIS A 125 -3.38 19.61 0.24
CA HIS A 125 -2.89 20.96 0.50
C HIS A 125 -1.50 21.26 -0.08
N ASN A 126 -0.72 20.23 -0.40
CA ASN A 126 0.60 20.35 -1.03
C ASN A 126 0.53 20.64 -2.54
N GLY A 127 -0.64 20.51 -3.17
CA GLY A 127 -0.84 20.72 -4.60
C GLY A 127 -0.19 19.67 -5.50
N PHE A 128 -0.23 19.92 -6.80
CA PHE A 128 0.22 18.95 -7.81
C PHE A 128 1.73 18.63 -7.79
N THR A 129 2.54 19.47 -7.15
CA THR A 129 4.00 19.27 -7.06
C THR A 129 4.38 18.08 -6.19
N HIS A 130 3.42 17.51 -5.47
CA HIS A 130 3.63 16.37 -4.54
C HIS A 130 2.98 15.08 -5.04
N GLN A 131 2.45 15.07 -6.27
CA GLN A 131 1.86 13.91 -6.93
C GLN A 131 2.63 13.54 -8.19
N ASP A 132 3.05 12.29 -8.29
CA ASP A 132 3.68 11.73 -9.49
C ASP A 132 3.56 10.21 -9.46
N PRO A 133 2.68 9.59 -10.28
CA PRO A 133 2.45 8.15 -10.28
C PRO A 133 3.56 7.34 -10.94
N GLY A 134 4.58 7.98 -11.50
CA GLY A 134 5.62 7.30 -12.26
C GLY A 134 6.41 6.26 -11.47
N PHE A 135 6.46 6.36 -10.13
CA PHE A 135 7.02 5.27 -9.32
C PHE A 135 6.18 4.00 -9.43
N LEU A 136 4.85 4.10 -9.48
CA LEU A 136 3.96 2.96 -9.66
C LEU A 136 4.18 2.28 -11.02
N ASP A 137 4.34 3.04 -12.09
CA ASP A 137 4.68 2.51 -13.42
C ASP A 137 6.01 1.74 -13.38
N HIS A 138 6.99 2.31 -12.67
CA HIS A 138 8.31 1.69 -12.52
C HIS A 138 8.23 0.36 -11.73
N VAL A 139 7.40 0.26 -10.70
CA VAL A 139 7.28 -0.96 -9.89
C VAL A 139 6.39 -2.00 -10.54
N TYR A 140 5.35 -1.59 -11.27
CA TYR A 140 4.38 -2.49 -11.89
C TYR A 140 5.01 -3.45 -12.92
N VAL A 141 6.08 -3.05 -13.58
CA VAL A 141 6.79 -3.92 -14.55
C VAL A 141 7.67 -5.00 -13.89
N LYS A 142 7.78 -5.01 -12.57
CA LYS A 142 8.57 -6.01 -11.85
C LYS A 142 7.80 -7.33 -11.71
N LYS A 143 8.51 -8.38 -11.27
CA LYS A 143 7.91 -9.69 -11.03
C LYS A 143 7.01 -9.65 -9.80
N ALA A 144 5.79 -10.12 -9.95
CA ALA A 144 4.80 -10.17 -8.89
C ALA A 144 5.14 -11.17 -7.75
N ASP A 145 6.04 -12.10 -7.96
CA ASP A 145 6.55 -12.97 -6.90
C ASP A 145 7.40 -12.23 -5.87
N VAL A 146 7.96 -11.07 -6.24
CA VAL A 146 8.75 -10.21 -5.34
C VAL A 146 8.04 -8.90 -4.99
N VAL A 147 7.37 -8.27 -5.95
CA VAL A 147 6.77 -6.94 -5.79
C VAL A 147 5.24 -7.04 -5.77
N ARG A 148 4.61 -6.32 -4.87
CA ARG A 148 3.16 -6.19 -4.73
C ARG A 148 2.76 -4.73 -4.71
N THR A 149 1.64 -4.41 -5.35
CA THR A 149 1.11 -3.05 -5.39
C THR A 149 -0.36 -3.06 -5.01
N TYR A 150 -0.65 -2.46 -3.87
CA TYR A 150 -1.98 -2.44 -3.27
C TYR A 150 -2.60 -1.04 -3.34
N LEU A 151 -3.85 -1.00 -3.74
CA LEU A 151 -4.68 0.19 -3.92
C LEU A 151 -5.99 0.02 -3.15
N PRO A 152 -5.95 0.03 -1.80
CA PRO A 152 -7.14 -0.21 -0.98
C PRO A 152 -8.19 0.88 -1.20
N PRO A 153 -9.49 0.50 -1.36
CA PRO A 153 -10.57 1.45 -1.61
C PRO A 153 -11.05 2.20 -0.37
N ASP A 154 -10.75 1.70 0.83
CA ASP A 154 -11.18 2.25 2.11
C ASP A 154 -10.27 1.88 3.29
N ALA A 155 -10.58 2.39 4.49
CA ALA A 155 -9.73 2.20 5.66
C ALA A 155 -9.69 0.75 6.17
N ASN A 156 -10.79 0.00 6.13
CA ASN A 156 -10.79 -1.41 6.53
C ASN A 156 -9.95 -2.25 5.58
N SER A 157 -10.04 -1.97 4.29
CA SER A 157 -9.19 -2.59 3.25
C SER A 157 -7.72 -2.24 3.46
N LEU A 158 -7.40 -0.99 3.80
CA LEU A 158 -6.04 -0.58 4.14
C LEU A 158 -5.51 -1.36 5.36
N LEU A 159 -6.31 -1.51 6.42
CA LEU A 159 -5.92 -2.29 7.60
C LEU A 159 -5.65 -3.75 7.26
N ALA A 160 -6.51 -4.39 6.46
CA ALA A 160 -6.35 -5.77 6.03
C ALA A 160 -5.07 -5.97 5.20
N VAL A 161 -4.82 -5.07 4.23
CA VAL A 161 -3.60 -5.09 3.41
C VAL A 161 -2.36 -4.87 4.26
N MET A 162 -2.37 -3.90 5.18
CA MET A 162 -1.22 -3.60 6.04
C MET A 162 -0.88 -4.78 6.96
N ASP A 163 -1.87 -5.47 7.54
CA ASP A 163 -1.62 -6.69 8.33
C ASP A 163 -0.94 -7.77 7.47
N ALA A 164 -1.47 -8.03 6.27
CA ALA A 164 -0.88 -8.99 5.34
C ALA A 164 0.56 -8.62 4.94
N CYS A 165 0.81 -7.35 4.64
CA CYS A 165 2.13 -6.83 4.28
C CYS A 165 3.14 -6.99 5.42
N PHE A 166 2.76 -6.66 6.66
CA PHE A 166 3.66 -6.77 7.81
C PHE A 166 3.99 -8.21 8.20
N ARG A 167 3.15 -9.18 7.83
CA ARG A 167 3.42 -10.62 8.00
C ARG A 167 4.19 -11.22 6.84
N SER A 168 4.22 -10.55 5.70
CA SER A 168 4.86 -11.09 4.50
C SER A 168 6.40 -11.10 4.61
N MET A 169 7.00 -12.03 3.88
CA MET A 169 8.46 -12.19 3.80
C MET A 169 8.90 -12.20 2.33
N HIS A 170 10.10 -11.72 2.09
CA HIS A 170 10.72 -11.67 0.75
C HIS A 170 9.92 -10.88 -0.29
N LYS A 171 9.19 -9.86 0.15
CA LYS A 171 8.41 -8.98 -0.72
C LYS A 171 8.86 -7.53 -0.62
N VAL A 172 8.54 -6.79 -1.65
CA VAL A 172 8.45 -5.33 -1.60
C VAL A 172 6.97 -4.99 -1.80
N ASN A 173 6.35 -4.45 -0.79
CA ASN A 173 4.95 -4.08 -0.79
C ASN A 173 4.83 -2.57 -0.96
N ILE A 174 4.09 -2.15 -1.96
CA ILE A 174 3.75 -0.74 -2.20
C ILE A 174 2.26 -0.59 -1.90
N ILE A 175 1.93 0.24 -0.93
CA ILE A 175 0.56 0.54 -0.54
C ILE A 175 0.30 2.01 -0.82
N VAL A 176 -0.67 2.29 -1.68
CA VAL A 176 -1.11 3.66 -1.99
C VAL A 176 -2.40 3.94 -1.27
N ALA A 177 -2.43 4.96 -0.43
CA ALA A 177 -3.60 5.31 0.35
C ALA A 177 -3.74 6.84 0.49
N GLY A 178 -4.98 7.33 0.41
CA GLY A 178 -5.29 8.72 0.72
C GLY A 178 -5.14 9.03 2.21
N LYS A 179 -4.89 10.29 2.51
CA LYS A 179 -4.77 10.81 3.87
C LYS A 179 -5.96 11.67 4.31
N HIS A 180 -6.97 11.75 3.49
CA HIS A 180 -8.22 12.45 3.79
C HIS A 180 -9.32 11.45 4.19
N PRO A 181 -10.29 11.87 5.01
CA PRO A 181 -11.47 11.06 5.29
C PRO A 181 -12.19 10.68 4.00
N MET A 182 -12.52 9.40 3.87
CA MET A 182 -13.21 8.80 2.74
C MET A 182 -14.35 7.91 3.23
N PRO A 183 -15.39 7.65 2.42
CA PRO A 183 -16.42 6.69 2.76
C PRO A 183 -15.85 5.30 3.02
N GLN A 184 -16.51 4.55 3.90
CA GLN A 184 -16.17 3.17 4.21
C GLN A 184 -17.12 2.25 3.44
N TRP A 185 -16.56 1.39 2.58
CA TRP A 185 -17.33 0.53 1.66
C TRP A 185 -17.52 -0.88 2.18
N LEU A 186 -16.49 -1.45 2.80
CA LEU A 186 -16.46 -2.84 3.24
C LEU A 186 -16.38 -2.95 4.76
N GLY A 187 -17.07 -3.94 5.33
CA GLY A 187 -16.83 -4.39 6.69
C GLY A 187 -15.45 -5.00 6.82
N ILE A 188 -14.90 -5.12 8.04
CA ILE A 188 -13.52 -5.59 8.23
C ILE A 188 -13.30 -7.03 7.72
N ASP A 189 -14.29 -7.92 7.90
CA ASP A 189 -14.21 -9.31 7.45
C ASP A 189 -14.29 -9.40 5.92
N GLU A 190 -15.16 -8.60 5.29
CA GLU A 190 -15.24 -8.48 3.84
C GLU A 190 -13.95 -7.92 3.24
N ALA A 191 -13.40 -6.89 3.87
CA ALA A 191 -12.14 -6.28 3.47
C ALA A 191 -10.98 -7.29 3.56
N ALA A 192 -10.93 -8.11 4.61
CA ALA A 192 -9.94 -9.17 4.75
C ALA A 192 -10.06 -10.24 3.65
N GLY A 193 -11.30 -10.66 3.35
CA GLY A 193 -11.58 -11.59 2.26
C GLY A 193 -11.23 -11.01 0.88
N HIS A 194 -11.51 -9.72 0.67
CA HIS A 194 -11.17 -9.02 -0.56
C HIS A 194 -9.64 -8.83 -0.72
N ALA A 195 -8.96 -8.44 0.35
CA ALA A 195 -7.49 -8.32 0.35
C ALA A 195 -6.79 -9.65 0.04
N ALA A 196 -7.32 -10.78 0.54
CA ALA A 196 -6.78 -12.11 0.27
C ALA A 196 -6.92 -12.52 -1.21
N LYS A 197 -7.97 -12.06 -1.90
CA LYS A 197 -8.20 -12.33 -3.34
C LYS A 197 -7.47 -11.33 -4.24
N GLY A 198 -7.33 -10.09 -3.78
CA GLY A 198 -6.72 -8.99 -4.53
C GLY A 198 -7.65 -8.32 -5.55
N ILE A 199 -8.72 -8.99 -5.98
CA ILE A 199 -9.74 -8.50 -6.90
C ILE A 199 -11.10 -9.09 -6.49
N GLY A 200 -12.19 -8.37 -6.72
CA GLY A 200 -13.52 -8.89 -6.44
C GLY A 200 -14.65 -7.96 -6.86
N LYS A 201 -15.80 -8.57 -7.08
CA LYS A 201 -17.05 -7.90 -7.35
C LYS A 201 -17.61 -7.28 -6.06
N PHE A 202 -18.11 -6.05 -6.15
CA PHE A 202 -18.95 -5.48 -5.11
C PHE A 202 -20.40 -5.80 -5.43
N GLU A 203 -20.95 -6.83 -4.76
CA GLU A 203 -22.30 -7.33 -5.04
C GLU A 203 -23.36 -6.25 -4.85
N TRP A 204 -23.25 -5.43 -3.81
CA TRP A 204 -24.17 -4.35 -3.50
C TRP A 204 -24.17 -3.20 -4.52
N ALA A 205 -23.05 -3.02 -5.26
CA ALA A 205 -22.90 -2.03 -6.32
C ALA A 205 -23.27 -2.57 -7.71
N SER A 206 -23.43 -3.88 -7.84
CA SER A 206 -23.74 -4.57 -9.09
C SER A 206 -25.25 -4.85 -9.22
N ASN A 207 -25.77 -4.94 -10.46
CA ASN A 207 -27.17 -5.33 -10.72
C ASN A 207 -27.29 -6.39 -11.83
N ASP A 208 -26.20 -7.09 -12.14
CA ASP A 208 -26.15 -8.17 -13.14
C ASP A 208 -26.80 -9.49 -12.67
N GLY A 209 -27.19 -9.58 -11.38
CA GLY A 209 -27.84 -10.76 -10.80
C GLY A 209 -26.97 -12.04 -10.86
N GLY A 210 -25.66 -11.89 -11.04
CA GLY A 210 -24.73 -13.01 -11.22
C GLY A 210 -24.69 -13.58 -12.64
N GLY A 211 -25.46 -13.00 -13.57
CA GLY A 211 -25.42 -13.31 -14.99
C GLY A 211 -24.35 -12.53 -15.75
N GLU A 212 -24.36 -12.62 -17.07
CA GLU A 212 -23.46 -11.83 -17.91
C GLU A 212 -23.85 -10.34 -17.85
N PRO A 213 -22.93 -9.43 -17.55
CA PRO A 213 -23.21 -8.00 -17.53
C PRO A 213 -23.16 -7.39 -18.94
N ASP A 214 -23.93 -6.32 -19.15
CA ASP A 214 -23.82 -5.50 -20.36
C ASP A 214 -22.60 -4.56 -20.28
N ALA A 215 -22.18 -4.21 -19.07
CA ALA A 215 -21.01 -3.39 -18.82
C ALA A 215 -20.30 -3.77 -17.50
N VAL A 216 -18.98 -3.70 -17.52
CA VAL A 216 -18.14 -3.84 -16.32
C VAL A 216 -17.49 -2.50 -16.01
N VAL A 217 -17.66 -2.02 -14.77
CA VAL A 217 -16.98 -0.84 -14.25
C VAL A 217 -15.95 -1.33 -13.23
N ALA A 218 -14.68 -1.09 -13.53
CA ALA A 218 -13.58 -1.49 -12.65
C ALA A 218 -12.89 -0.27 -12.03
N SER A 219 -12.45 -0.41 -10.78
CA SER A 219 -11.71 0.64 -10.08
C SER A 219 -10.59 0.07 -9.20
N ALA A 220 -9.59 0.90 -8.94
CA ALA A 220 -8.51 0.61 -8.00
C ALA A 220 -8.16 1.89 -7.22
N GLY A 221 -8.03 1.77 -5.88
CA GLY A 221 -7.74 2.91 -5.00
C GLY A 221 -8.99 3.61 -4.46
N ASP A 222 -8.79 4.52 -3.53
CA ASP A 222 -9.86 5.19 -2.78
C ASP A 222 -10.70 6.16 -3.64
N VAL A 223 -10.07 7.16 -4.24
CA VAL A 223 -10.77 8.15 -5.07
C VAL A 223 -11.36 7.54 -6.33
N PRO A 224 -10.62 6.74 -7.14
CA PRO A 224 -11.23 6.08 -8.30
C PRO A 224 -12.41 5.18 -7.95
N THR A 225 -12.40 4.52 -6.80
CA THR A 225 -13.54 3.71 -6.33
C THR A 225 -14.75 4.59 -6.00
N LEU A 226 -14.54 5.71 -5.31
CA LEU A 226 -15.63 6.69 -5.03
C LEU A 226 -16.29 7.17 -6.32
N GLU A 227 -15.48 7.64 -7.27
CA GLU A 227 -15.98 8.20 -8.53
C GLU A 227 -16.67 7.12 -9.41
N ALA A 228 -16.12 5.93 -9.45
CA ALA A 228 -16.71 4.82 -10.20
C ALA A 228 -18.03 4.34 -9.59
N LEU A 229 -18.14 4.31 -8.25
CA LEU A 229 -19.41 4.00 -7.57
C LEU A 229 -20.48 5.08 -7.81
N ALA A 230 -20.09 6.35 -7.81
CA ALA A 230 -20.97 7.45 -8.17
C ALA A 230 -21.46 7.31 -9.63
N ALA A 231 -20.56 6.98 -10.57
CA ALA A 231 -20.92 6.75 -11.96
C ALA A 231 -21.89 5.56 -12.12
N VAL A 232 -21.67 4.46 -11.41
CA VAL A 232 -22.59 3.30 -11.42
C VAL A 232 -23.96 3.67 -10.87
N SER A 233 -24.01 4.50 -9.79
CA SER A 233 -25.29 4.98 -9.25
C SER A 233 -26.07 5.79 -10.28
N ILE A 234 -25.42 6.68 -11.02
CA ILE A 234 -26.02 7.48 -12.10
C ILE A 234 -26.47 6.60 -13.25
N LEU A 235 -25.65 5.63 -13.67
CA LEU A 235 -26.03 4.67 -14.74
C LEU A 235 -27.28 3.90 -14.36
N ARG A 236 -27.41 3.42 -13.12
CA ARG A 236 -28.59 2.69 -12.66
C ARG A 236 -29.85 3.54 -12.57
N GLU A 237 -29.70 4.85 -12.31
CA GLU A 237 -30.82 5.79 -12.32
C GLU A 237 -31.33 6.08 -13.76
N HIS A 238 -30.41 6.33 -14.69
CA HIS A 238 -30.77 6.74 -16.04
C HIS A 238 -30.94 5.60 -17.03
N LEU A 239 -30.31 4.45 -16.78
CA LEU A 239 -30.36 3.24 -17.61
C LEU A 239 -30.67 2.01 -16.75
N PRO A 240 -31.90 1.91 -16.18
CA PRO A 240 -32.23 0.88 -15.19
C PRO A 240 -32.15 -0.55 -15.73
N ASP A 241 -32.32 -0.75 -17.03
CA ASP A 241 -32.24 -2.06 -17.69
C ASP A 241 -30.78 -2.50 -17.97
N LEU A 242 -29.81 -1.60 -17.88
CA LEU A 242 -28.40 -1.90 -18.10
C LEU A 242 -27.84 -2.73 -16.93
N LYS A 243 -27.37 -3.92 -17.23
CA LYS A 243 -26.73 -4.81 -16.25
C LYS A 243 -25.27 -4.40 -16.07
N VAL A 244 -24.97 -3.80 -14.91
CA VAL A 244 -23.62 -3.33 -14.58
C VAL A 244 -23.01 -4.23 -13.51
N ARG A 245 -21.79 -4.69 -13.76
CA ARG A 245 -20.94 -5.33 -12.76
C ARG A 245 -19.88 -4.35 -12.28
N PHE A 246 -19.79 -4.16 -10.97
CA PHE A 246 -18.74 -3.36 -10.35
C PHE A 246 -17.63 -4.27 -9.81
N VAL A 247 -16.40 -4.02 -10.24
CA VAL A 247 -15.21 -4.78 -9.80
C VAL A 247 -14.20 -3.83 -9.16
N ASN A 248 -13.75 -4.16 -7.96
CA ASN A 248 -12.65 -3.45 -7.33
C ASN A 248 -11.37 -4.28 -7.37
N VAL A 249 -10.27 -3.66 -7.80
CA VAL A 249 -8.94 -4.25 -7.86
C VAL A 249 -8.11 -3.65 -6.72
N MET A 250 -7.83 -4.47 -5.71
CA MET A 250 -7.03 -4.05 -4.56
C MET A 250 -5.54 -4.35 -4.76
N ASP A 251 -5.18 -5.51 -5.31
CA ASP A 251 -3.81 -5.86 -5.71
C ASP A 251 -3.67 -5.77 -7.22
N LEU A 252 -3.01 -4.73 -7.73
CA LEU A 252 -2.80 -4.56 -9.17
C LEU A 252 -2.05 -5.74 -9.80
N MET A 253 -1.26 -6.45 -9.02
CA MET A 253 -0.47 -7.55 -9.55
C MET A 253 -1.31 -8.80 -9.83
N THR A 254 -2.55 -8.89 -9.31
CA THR A 254 -3.51 -9.96 -9.69
C THR A 254 -3.93 -9.88 -11.16
N LEU A 255 -3.86 -8.70 -11.78
CA LEU A 255 -4.10 -8.52 -13.21
C LEU A 255 -2.96 -9.10 -14.09
N ARG A 256 -1.91 -9.62 -13.48
CA ARG A 256 -0.85 -10.33 -14.19
C ARG A 256 -1.28 -11.78 -14.47
N PRO A 257 -0.81 -12.38 -15.56
CA PRO A 257 -1.02 -13.81 -15.81
C PRO A 257 -0.52 -14.68 -14.64
N ARG A 258 -1.21 -15.78 -14.37
CA ARG A 258 -0.88 -16.70 -13.25
C ARG A 258 0.57 -17.17 -13.24
N LYS A 259 1.20 -17.31 -14.40
CA LYS A 259 2.64 -17.61 -14.50
C LYS A 259 3.55 -16.56 -13.84
N ASN A 260 3.03 -15.34 -13.64
CA ASN A 260 3.77 -14.22 -13.07
C ASN A 260 3.29 -13.84 -11.66
N HIS A 261 2.14 -14.39 -11.23
CA HIS A 261 1.53 -14.07 -9.95
C HIS A 261 0.80 -15.30 -9.37
N PRO A 262 1.05 -15.71 -8.11
CA PRO A 262 0.43 -16.91 -7.52
C PRO A 262 -1.11 -16.84 -7.45
N HIS A 263 -1.68 -15.65 -7.40
CA HIS A 263 -3.12 -15.39 -7.45
C HIS A 263 -3.55 -14.70 -8.74
N GLY A 264 -2.69 -14.69 -9.76
CA GLY A 264 -3.01 -14.14 -11.08
C GLY A 264 -4.08 -14.96 -11.78
N LEU A 265 -4.82 -14.30 -12.68
CA LEU A 265 -5.89 -14.92 -13.44
C LEU A 265 -5.34 -15.96 -14.41
N GLU A 266 -6.08 -17.06 -14.62
CA GLU A 266 -5.87 -17.98 -15.73
C GLU A 266 -6.30 -17.29 -17.03
N ASN A 267 -5.90 -17.87 -18.18
CA ASN A 267 -6.17 -17.22 -19.46
C ASN A 267 -7.67 -17.06 -19.74
N ASP A 268 -8.46 -18.07 -19.40
CA ASP A 268 -9.93 -18.07 -19.53
C ASP A 268 -10.61 -17.08 -18.55
N GLU A 269 -10.08 -16.95 -17.34
CA GLU A 269 -10.55 -15.96 -16.37
C GLU A 269 -10.16 -14.52 -16.77
N PHE A 270 -9.08 -14.37 -17.55
CA PHE A 270 -8.61 -13.06 -18.02
C PHE A 270 -9.37 -12.61 -19.29
N GLU A 271 -9.84 -13.57 -20.08
CA GLU A 271 -10.61 -13.32 -21.33
C GLU A 271 -12.12 -13.13 -21.06
N ALA A 272 -12.62 -13.54 -19.89
CA ALA A 272 -14.00 -13.41 -19.46
C ALA A 272 -14.30 -12.06 -18.79
#